data_f3b2bb7a8b6367eeda4b8bcdb218f164
#
_entry.id   f3b2bb7a8b6367eeda4b8bcdb218f164
#
_cell.length_a   1.000
_cell.length_b   1.000
_cell.length_c   1.000
_cell.angle_alpha   90.00
_cell.angle_beta   90.00
_cell.angle_gamma   90.00
#
_symmetry.space_group_name_H-M   'P 1'
#
loop_
_entity.id
_entity.type
_entity.pdbx_description
1 polymer ?
#
loop_
_entity_poly.entity_id
_entity_poly.type
_entity_poly.pdbx_seq_one_letter_code
_entity_poly.pdbx_strand_id
1 'polypeptide(L)'
;PLLAAKVLVKTSRKQIRELVSQYREKLSYTENQQIGKSHHLLIQTTTKPSSVKIVGTQILAEINEAESVESTTNQQLIRSKILVALRKEAKSYLPRRLSFLAKEHDFSFARSKITHSSSRWGSCSSSGTISLNIGMMNLPFELIDYVIIHELCHTRHMNHSTKFWDEVAKFDPHYKIHRNELKKYSPYI
;
A
#
# COMPACT_ATOMS: atom_id res chain seq x y z
N PRO A 1 -2.29 36.10 18.98
CA PRO A 1 -3.22 35.00 18.59
C PRO A 1 -2.65 34.04 17.53
N LEU A 2 -1.93 34.55 16.49
CA LEU A 2 -1.39 33.71 15.40
C LEU A 2 -0.27 32.77 15.85
N LEU A 3 0.55 33.20 16.82
CA LEU A 3 1.65 32.35 17.37
C LEU A 3 1.10 31.20 18.19
N ALA A 4 0.08 31.46 19.01
CA ALA A 4 -0.60 30.46 19.82
C ALA A 4 -1.30 29.40 18.94
N ALA A 5 -1.98 29.81 17.85
CA ALA A 5 -2.60 28.92 16.89
C ALA A 5 -1.57 28.03 16.15
N LYS A 6 -0.41 28.59 15.77
CA LYS A 6 0.68 27.81 15.15
C LYS A 6 1.30 26.79 16.12
N VAL A 7 1.40 27.08 17.39
CA VAL A 7 1.88 26.17 18.44
C VAL A 7 0.87 25.04 18.68
N LEU A 8 -0.42 25.35 18.80
CA LEU A 8 -1.49 24.36 18.96
C LEU A 8 -1.55 23.38 17.77
N VAL A 9 -1.44 23.88 16.53
CA VAL A 9 -1.43 23.04 15.32
C VAL A 9 -0.18 22.16 15.27
N LYS A 10 0.99 22.63 15.70
CA LYS A 10 2.20 21.80 15.79
C LYS A 10 2.07 20.71 16.86
N THR A 11 1.52 21.05 18.03
CA THR A 11 1.31 20.10 19.13
C THR A 11 0.31 19.02 18.75
N SER A 12 -0.82 19.39 18.13
CA SER A 12 -1.81 18.43 17.62
C SER A 12 -1.23 17.51 16.53
N ARG A 13 -0.39 18.03 15.64
CA ARG A 13 0.30 17.22 14.62
C ARG A 13 1.30 16.23 15.24
N LYS A 14 1.97 16.61 16.31
CA LYS A 14 2.88 15.71 17.05
C LYS A 14 2.10 14.60 17.74
N GLN A 15 1.04 14.94 18.46
CA GLN A 15 0.16 13.97 19.13
C GLN A 15 -0.50 13.00 18.13
N ILE A 16 -0.97 13.49 16.98
CA ILE A 16 -1.50 12.62 15.91
C ILE A 16 -0.41 11.71 15.37
N ARG A 17 0.82 12.18 15.18
CA ARG A 17 1.94 11.34 14.74
C ARG A 17 2.29 10.26 15.76
N GLU A 18 2.29 10.59 17.04
CA GLU A 18 2.54 9.65 18.15
C GLU A 18 1.43 8.60 18.23
N LEU A 19 0.15 9.01 18.16
CA LEU A 19 -1.00 8.08 18.09
C LEU A 19 -0.94 7.18 16.86
N VAL A 20 -0.64 7.75 15.69
CA VAL A 20 -0.47 6.97 14.45
C VAL A 20 0.73 6.03 14.55
N SER A 21 1.83 6.44 15.21
CA SER A 21 2.98 5.57 15.47
C SER A 21 2.61 4.41 16.37
N GLN A 22 1.95 4.67 17.52
CA GLN A 22 1.46 3.65 18.44
C GLN A 22 0.47 2.68 17.77
N TYR A 23 -0.40 3.19 16.88
CA TYR A 23 -1.30 2.34 16.10
C TYR A 23 -0.56 1.50 15.06
N ARG A 24 0.52 2.01 14.47
CA ARG A 24 1.39 1.31 13.52
C ARG A 24 2.23 0.22 14.19
N GLU A 25 2.64 0.41 15.43
CA GLU A 25 3.35 -0.61 16.23
C GLU A 25 2.47 -1.81 16.59
N LYS A 26 1.13 -1.67 16.51
CA LYS A 26 0.16 -2.74 16.78
C LYS A 26 -0.18 -3.62 15.57
N LEU A 27 0.39 -3.36 14.39
CA LEU A 27 0.25 -4.27 13.25
C LEU A 27 1.06 -5.55 13.56
N SER A 28 0.35 -6.57 13.97
CA SER A 28 0.89 -7.90 14.23
C SER A 28 0.67 -8.78 13.00
N TYR A 29 1.73 -9.37 12.49
CA TYR A 29 1.67 -10.40 11.45
C TYR A 29 1.42 -11.74 12.09
N THR A 30 0.41 -12.46 11.61
CA THR A 30 -0.03 -13.74 12.17
C THR A 30 0.20 -14.88 11.19
N GLU A 31 0.26 -16.09 11.73
CA GLU A 31 0.39 -17.30 10.92
C GLU A 31 -0.73 -17.43 9.89
N ASN A 32 -0.41 -18.00 8.73
CA ASN A 32 -1.30 -18.20 7.58
C ASN A 32 -1.88 -16.93 6.97
N GLN A 33 -1.36 -15.75 7.35
CA GLN A 33 -1.81 -14.49 6.76
C GLN A 33 -1.46 -14.43 5.28
N GLN A 34 -2.46 -14.12 4.46
CA GLN A 34 -2.26 -13.82 3.04
C GLN A 34 -1.48 -12.53 2.86
N ILE A 35 -0.42 -12.57 2.07
CA ILE A 35 0.45 -11.43 1.75
C ILE A 35 0.46 -11.22 0.25
N GLY A 36 -0.04 -10.09 -0.20
CA GLY A 36 -0.17 -9.82 -1.63
C GLY A 36 -1.11 -10.79 -2.34
N LYS A 37 -0.77 -11.17 -3.57
CA LYS A 37 -1.57 -12.04 -4.42
C LYS A 37 -1.14 -13.50 -4.37
N SER A 38 0.12 -13.76 -4.07
CA SER A 38 0.70 -15.10 -4.20
C SER A 38 1.42 -15.59 -2.95
N HIS A 39 1.74 -14.73 -1.99
CA HIS A 39 2.47 -15.17 -0.80
C HIS A 39 1.57 -15.35 0.41
N HIS A 40 2.02 -16.17 1.37
CA HIS A 40 1.44 -16.31 2.68
C HIS A 40 2.53 -16.49 3.73
N LEU A 41 2.25 -16.02 4.94
CA LEU A 41 3.15 -16.11 6.07
C LEU A 41 3.00 -17.45 6.77
N LEU A 42 4.11 -18.16 6.95
CA LEU A 42 4.20 -19.38 7.76
C LEU A 42 5.15 -19.11 8.93
N ILE A 43 4.70 -19.40 10.14
CA ILE A 43 5.47 -19.21 11.38
C ILE A 43 5.79 -20.57 11.98
N GLN A 44 7.06 -20.84 12.28
CA GLN A 44 7.51 -22.09 12.87
C GLN A 44 8.47 -21.80 14.04
N THR A 45 8.43 -22.63 15.06
CA THR A 45 9.35 -22.55 16.19
C THR A 45 10.65 -23.27 15.84
N THR A 46 11.77 -22.75 16.33
CA THR A 46 13.11 -23.33 16.15
C THR A 46 13.98 -23.13 17.39
N THR A 47 14.96 -24.01 17.61
CA THR A 47 16.01 -23.85 18.62
C THR A 47 17.17 -22.95 18.13
N LYS A 48 17.19 -22.59 16.82
CA LYS A 48 18.19 -21.70 16.20
C LYS A 48 17.77 -20.22 16.38
N PRO A 49 18.68 -19.26 16.14
CA PRO A 49 18.34 -17.85 16.12
C PRO A 49 17.21 -17.56 15.13
N SER A 50 16.30 -16.65 15.52
CA SER A 50 15.16 -16.26 14.69
C SER A 50 15.58 -15.77 13.31
N SER A 51 14.91 -16.25 12.28
CA SER A 51 15.18 -15.88 10.89
C SER A 51 13.90 -15.86 10.06
N VAL A 52 13.88 -15.04 9.00
CA VAL A 52 12.75 -15.00 8.05
C VAL A 52 13.30 -15.07 6.63
N LYS A 53 12.77 -15.98 5.83
CA LYS A 53 13.16 -16.20 4.44
C LYS A 53 11.94 -16.34 3.53
N ILE A 54 12.13 -16.11 2.23
CA ILE A 54 11.11 -16.35 1.20
C ILE A 54 11.50 -17.63 0.48
N VAL A 55 10.60 -18.60 0.49
CA VAL A 55 10.74 -19.89 -0.19
C VAL A 55 9.55 -20.09 -1.12
N GLY A 56 9.76 -19.91 -2.41
CA GLY A 56 8.67 -19.93 -3.39
C GLY A 56 7.65 -18.82 -3.11
N THR A 57 6.43 -19.23 -2.75
CA THR A 57 5.32 -18.33 -2.36
C THR A 57 5.13 -18.26 -0.84
N GLN A 58 6.01 -18.86 -0.05
CA GLN A 58 5.95 -18.82 1.40
C GLN A 58 6.93 -17.81 1.97
N ILE A 59 6.49 -17.01 2.92
CA ILE A 59 7.34 -16.21 3.80
C ILE A 59 7.47 -17.01 5.09
N LEU A 60 8.57 -17.77 5.20
CA LEU A 60 8.83 -18.64 6.33
C LEU A 60 9.55 -17.87 7.43
N ALA A 61 8.89 -17.68 8.57
CA ALA A 61 9.44 -17.13 9.80
C ALA A 61 9.75 -18.26 10.78
N GLU A 62 11.04 -18.55 10.97
CA GLU A 62 11.54 -19.47 11.98
C GLU A 62 11.89 -18.66 13.23
N ILE A 63 11.08 -18.77 14.27
CA ILE A 63 11.22 -17.97 15.50
C ILE A 63 11.78 -18.85 16.63
N ASN A 64 12.82 -18.36 17.31
CA ASN A 64 13.41 -19.07 18.45
C ASN A 64 12.38 -19.31 19.55
N GLU A 65 12.34 -20.52 20.10
CA GLU A 65 11.38 -20.93 21.14
C GLU A 65 11.42 -20.08 22.41
N ALA A 66 12.56 -19.43 22.70
CA ALA A 66 12.73 -18.51 23.83
C ALA A 66 12.22 -17.07 23.52
N GLU A 67 11.77 -16.80 22.26
CA GLU A 67 11.36 -15.49 21.81
C GLU A 67 9.85 -15.46 21.49
N SER A 68 9.22 -14.29 21.67
CA SER A 68 7.84 -14.08 21.22
C SER A 68 7.81 -13.67 19.74
N VAL A 69 6.90 -14.25 18.98
CA VAL A 69 6.56 -13.81 17.62
C VAL A 69 6.15 -12.34 17.60
N GLU A 70 5.44 -11.88 18.64
CA GLU A 70 4.92 -10.52 18.78
C GLU A 70 6.00 -9.51 19.19
N SER A 71 7.24 -9.96 19.49
CA SER A 71 8.33 -9.05 19.80
C SER A 71 8.56 -8.08 18.63
N THR A 72 8.88 -6.84 18.95
CA THR A 72 9.16 -5.80 17.94
C THR A 72 10.22 -6.26 16.95
N THR A 73 11.26 -6.96 17.40
CA THR A 73 12.34 -7.48 16.57
C THR A 73 11.83 -8.49 15.55
N ASN A 74 11.07 -9.49 16.00
CA ASN A 74 10.55 -10.54 15.12
C ASN A 74 9.51 -10.00 14.14
N GLN A 75 8.62 -9.10 14.58
CA GLN A 75 7.67 -8.41 13.71
C GLN A 75 8.39 -7.55 12.64
N GLN A 76 9.50 -6.90 12.96
CA GLN A 76 10.33 -6.16 12.00
C GLN A 76 11.02 -7.09 11.00
N LEU A 77 11.52 -8.25 11.43
CA LEU A 77 12.09 -9.27 10.55
C LEU A 77 11.06 -9.77 9.54
N ILE A 78 9.86 -10.15 10.02
CA ILE A 78 8.74 -10.60 9.19
C ILE A 78 8.37 -9.50 8.19
N ARG A 79 8.13 -8.27 8.67
CA ARG A 79 7.80 -7.12 7.85
C ARG A 79 8.82 -6.87 6.75
N SER A 80 10.10 -7.01 7.04
CA SER A 80 11.17 -6.80 6.04
C SER A 80 11.02 -7.72 4.83
N LYS A 81 10.63 -8.98 5.04
CA LYS A 81 10.43 -9.97 3.97
C LYS A 81 9.08 -9.81 3.27
N ILE A 82 8.04 -9.41 3.99
CA ILE A 82 6.75 -9.02 3.40
C ILE A 82 6.96 -7.89 2.39
N LEU A 83 7.73 -6.86 2.74
CA LEU A 83 8.04 -5.75 1.82
C LEU A 83 8.80 -6.22 0.56
N VAL A 84 9.69 -7.19 0.69
CA VAL A 84 10.39 -7.78 -0.47
C VAL A 84 9.40 -8.54 -1.37
N ALA A 85 8.54 -9.37 -0.80
CA ALA A 85 7.53 -10.14 -1.54
C ALA A 85 6.57 -9.21 -2.29
N LEU A 86 5.96 -8.25 -1.59
CA LEU A 86 5.03 -7.28 -2.19
C LEU A 86 5.70 -6.44 -3.28
N ARG A 87 6.96 -6.04 -3.10
CA ARG A 87 7.70 -5.30 -4.14
C ARG A 87 7.94 -6.14 -5.39
N LYS A 88 8.22 -7.43 -5.24
CA LYS A 88 8.39 -8.36 -6.36
C LYS A 88 7.08 -8.50 -7.15
N GLU A 89 5.96 -8.75 -6.45
CA GLU A 89 4.63 -8.84 -7.07
C GLU A 89 4.23 -7.53 -7.75
N ALA A 90 4.36 -6.40 -7.06
CA ALA A 90 4.00 -5.08 -7.58
C ALA A 90 4.78 -4.72 -8.84
N LYS A 91 6.10 -4.99 -8.87
CA LYS A 91 6.94 -4.77 -10.08
C LYS A 91 6.50 -5.63 -11.26
N SER A 92 6.02 -6.85 -11.00
CA SER A 92 5.55 -7.76 -12.05
C SER A 92 4.15 -7.38 -12.55
N TYR A 93 3.23 -7.02 -11.67
CA TYR A 93 1.81 -6.85 -12.00
C TYR A 93 1.41 -5.41 -12.34
N LEU A 94 1.72 -4.45 -11.46
CA LEU A 94 1.16 -3.10 -11.55
C LEU A 94 1.53 -2.34 -12.84
N PRO A 95 2.78 -2.37 -13.35
CA PRO A 95 3.10 -1.68 -14.59
C PRO A 95 2.36 -2.26 -15.80
N ARG A 96 2.17 -3.57 -15.84
CA ARG A 96 1.44 -4.24 -16.93
C ARG A 96 -0.05 -3.88 -16.87
N ARG A 97 -0.66 -3.89 -15.68
CA ARG A 97 -2.06 -3.53 -15.50
C ARG A 97 -2.31 -2.05 -15.82
N LEU A 98 -1.42 -1.16 -15.39
CA LEU A 98 -1.46 0.25 -15.74
C LEU A 98 -1.40 0.46 -17.26
N SER A 99 -0.46 -0.19 -17.95
CA SER A 99 -0.34 -0.07 -19.41
C SER A 99 -1.55 -0.63 -20.14
N PHE A 100 -2.12 -1.74 -19.64
CA PHE A 100 -3.34 -2.34 -20.19
C PHE A 100 -4.52 -1.35 -20.10
N LEU A 101 -4.82 -0.84 -18.89
CA LEU A 101 -5.93 0.09 -18.66
C LEU A 101 -5.72 1.42 -19.37
N ALA A 102 -4.49 1.91 -19.46
CA ALA A 102 -4.18 3.12 -20.20
C ALA A 102 -4.50 2.95 -21.69
N LYS A 103 -4.11 1.81 -22.29
CA LYS A 103 -4.41 1.50 -23.70
C LYS A 103 -5.91 1.30 -23.95
N GLU A 104 -6.57 0.56 -23.05
CA GLU A 104 -8.01 0.25 -23.17
C GLU A 104 -8.88 1.51 -23.14
N HIS A 105 -8.47 2.53 -22.36
CA HIS A 105 -9.24 3.75 -22.14
C HIS A 105 -8.62 5.00 -22.76
N ASP A 106 -7.67 4.83 -23.69
CA ASP A 106 -6.99 5.91 -24.43
C ASP A 106 -6.34 6.97 -23.53
N PHE A 107 -5.70 6.52 -22.43
CA PHE A 107 -4.89 7.39 -21.59
C PHE A 107 -3.41 7.36 -22.00
N SER A 108 -2.74 8.51 -21.82
CA SER A 108 -1.30 8.64 -21.96
C SER A 108 -0.66 8.98 -20.63
N PHE A 109 0.49 8.36 -20.34
CA PHE A 109 1.33 8.71 -19.20
C PHE A 109 2.81 8.65 -19.58
N ALA A 110 3.67 9.44 -18.92
CA ALA A 110 5.09 9.52 -19.29
C ALA A 110 5.89 8.30 -18.81
N ARG A 111 5.67 7.88 -17.57
CA ARG A 111 6.35 6.72 -16.95
C ARG A 111 5.61 6.26 -15.69
N SER A 112 5.91 5.02 -15.27
CA SER A 112 5.43 4.48 -13.99
C SER A 112 6.58 4.27 -13.01
N LYS A 113 6.26 4.34 -11.70
CA LYS A 113 7.17 4.03 -10.60
C LYS A 113 6.46 3.16 -9.57
N ILE A 114 7.19 2.21 -9.01
CA ILE A 114 6.74 1.43 -7.86
C ILE A 114 7.32 2.06 -6.59
N THR A 115 6.45 2.42 -5.66
CA THR A 115 6.79 3.12 -4.43
C THR A 115 6.33 2.34 -3.19
N HIS A 116 6.84 2.74 -2.04
CA HIS A 116 6.35 2.31 -0.73
C HIS A 116 6.04 3.57 0.08
N SER A 117 4.77 3.87 0.24
CA SER A 117 4.28 5.01 1.01
C SER A 117 3.30 4.53 2.07
N SER A 118 3.35 5.12 3.25
CA SER A 118 2.43 4.80 4.34
C SER A 118 1.08 5.54 4.27
N SER A 119 0.91 6.44 3.28
CA SER A 119 -0.24 7.37 3.26
C SER A 119 -0.99 7.44 1.94
N ARG A 120 -0.46 6.84 0.85
CA ARG A 120 -1.06 6.92 -0.48
C ARG A 120 -0.97 5.60 -1.22
N TRP A 121 -2.03 5.26 -1.94
CA TRP A 121 -2.07 4.12 -2.84
C TRP A 121 -1.39 4.41 -4.18
N GLY A 122 -1.56 5.63 -4.69
CA GLY A 122 -0.96 6.11 -5.92
C GLY A 122 -0.70 7.60 -5.90
N SER A 123 -0.11 8.13 -6.96
CA SER A 123 -0.03 9.55 -7.27
C SER A 123 0.35 9.76 -8.73
N CYS A 124 -0.21 10.81 -9.35
CA CYS A 124 0.20 11.29 -10.66
C CYS A 124 0.84 12.68 -10.52
N SER A 125 1.99 12.89 -11.16
CA SER A 125 2.63 14.21 -11.22
C SER A 125 2.15 15.00 -12.45
N SER A 126 2.32 16.33 -12.44
CA SER A 126 2.04 17.19 -13.59
C SER A 126 2.85 16.81 -14.84
N SER A 127 3.98 16.11 -14.69
CA SER A 127 4.78 15.59 -15.81
C SER A 127 4.31 14.21 -16.28
N GLY A 128 3.13 13.73 -15.85
CA GLY A 128 2.57 12.44 -16.28
C GLY A 128 3.29 11.21 -15.68
N THR A 129 4.04 11.36 -14.58
CA THR A 129 4.61 10.21 -13.88
C THR A 129 3.59 9.64 -12.89
N ILE A 130 3.20 8.37 -13.08
CA ILE A 130 2.29 7.64 -12.19
C ILE A 130 3.12 6.78 -11.22
N SER A 131 2.92 7.00 -9.94
CA SER A 131 3.54 6.20 -8.86
C SER A 131 2.49 5.29 -8.23
N LEU A 132 2.78 3.99 -8.11
CA LEU A 132 1.88 2.99 -7.54
C LEU A 132 2.53 2.34 -6.33
N ASN A 133 1.78 2.18 -5.25
CA ASN A 133 2.28 1.65 -3.99
C ASN A 133 2.30 0.12 -4.01
N ILE A 134 3.38 -0.49 -3.48
CA ILE A 134 3.47 -1.95 -3.31
C ILE A 134 2.32 -2.52 -2.46
N GLY A 135 1.80 -1.75 -1.52
CA GLY A 135 0.66 -2.12 -0.67
C GLY A 135 -0.63 -2.43 -1.45
N MET A 136 -0.73 -1.94 -2.72
CA MET A 136 -1.86 -2.28 -3.60
C MET A 136 -1.98 -3.77 -3.83
N MET A 137 -0.89 -4.54 -3.70
CA MET A 137 -0.96 -6.00 -3.85
C MET A 137 -1.82 -6.69 -2.78
N ASN A 138 -2.09 -6.03 -1.65
CA ASN A 138 -3.03 -6.52 -0.62
C ASN A 138 -4.49 -6.15 -0.89
N LEU A 139 -4.77 -5.32 -1.91
CA LEU A 139 -6.13 -4.91 -2.27
C LEU A 139 -6.82 -5.96 -3.18
N PRO A 140 -8.15 -6.10 -3.15
CA PRO A 140 -8.90 -6.74 -4.23
C PRO A 140 -8.54 -6.17 -5.60
N PHE A 141 -8.68 -6.96 -6.66
CA PHE A 141 -8.28 -6.53 -8.02
C PHE A 141 -9.08 -5.32 -8.49
N GLU A 142 -10.36 -5.25 -8.15
CA GLU A 142 -11.27 -4.16 -8.49
C GLU A 142 -10.80 -2.83 -7.86
N LEU A 143 -10.25 -2.88 -6.64
CA LEU A 143 -9.69 -1.70 -5.98
C LEU A 143 -8.33 -1.30 -6.54
N ILE A 144 -7.53 -2.28 -7.03
CA ILE A 144 -6.29 -1.98 -7.77
C ILE A 144 -6.64 -1.22 -9.04
N ASP A 145 -7.62 -1.69 -9.81
CA ASP A 145 -8.06 -1.07 -11.04
C ASP A 145 -8.63 0.33 -10.79
N TYR A 146 -9.46 0.48 -9.77
CA TYR A 146 -9.97 1.78 -9.35
C TYR A 146 -8.83 2.78 -9.05
N VAL A 147 -7.81 2.38 -8.28
CA VAL A 147 -6.67 3.26 -8.00
C VAL A 147 -5.91 3.61 -9.29
N ILE A 148 -5.68 2.65 -10.17
CA ILE A 148 -4.99 2.89 -11.45
C ILE A 148 -5.80 3.84 -12.32
N ILE A 149 -7.12 3.65 -12.48
CA ILE A 149 -8.00 4.54 -13.23
C ILE A 149 -7.99 5.94 -12.63
N HIS A 150 -8.04 6.06 -11.30
CA HIS A 150 -7.95 7.33 -10.59
C HIS A 150 -6.66 8.09 -10.95
N GLU A 151 -5.51 7.42 -10.92
CA GLU A 151 -4.23 8.04 -11.27
C GLU A 151 -4.11 8.35 -12.77
N LEU A 152 -4.72 7.53 -13.65
CA LEU A 152 -4.80 7.82 -15.07
C LEU A 152 -5.66 9.07 -15.34
N CYS A 153 -6.80 9.22 -14.67
CA CYS A 153 -7.64 10.42 -14.80
C CYS A 153 -6.89 11.69 -14.38
N HIS A 154 -5.92 11.62 -13.47
CA HIS A 154 -5.06 12.74 -13.12
C HIS A 154 -4.13 13.19 -14.26
N THR A 155 -3.88 12.38 -15.28
CA THR A 155 -3.14 12.84 -16.48
C THR A 155 -3.93 13.86 -17.31
N ARG A 156 -5.26 13.90 -17.15
CA ARG A 156 -6.16 14.85 -17.83
C ARG A 156 -6.68 15.95 -16.87
N HIS A 157 -6.90 15.60 -15.61
CA HIS A 157 -7.48 16.49 -14.61
C HIS A 157 -6.69 16.42 -13.29
N MET A 158 -5.81 17.39 -13.06
CA MET A 158 -4.89 17.39 -11.90
C MET A 158 -5.59 17.59 -10.54
N ASN A 159 -6.80 18.08 -10.52
CA ASN A 159 -7.58 18.29 -9.29
C ASN A 159 -8.85 17.42 -9.28
N HIS A 160 -9.40 17.18 -8.09
CA HIS A 160 -10.61 16.39 -7.89
C HIS A 160 -11.89 17.22 -8.11
N SER A 161 -11.96 17.99 -9.21
CA SER A 161 -13.15 18.75 -9.63
C SER A 161 -14.28 17.81 -10.09
N THR A 162 -15.45 18.38 -10.39
CA THR A 162 -16.57 17.61 -10.97
C THR A 162 -16.12 16.91 -12.26
N LYS A 163 -15.38 17.61 -13.14
CA LYS A 163 -14.85 17.03 -14.39
C LYS A 163 -13.96 15.81 -14.16
N PHE A 164 -13.15 15.83 -13.09
CA PHE A 164 -12.34 14.66 -12.70
C PHE A 164 -13.24 13.46 -12.34
N TRP A 165 -14.24 13.68 -11.49
CA TRP A 165 -15.12 12.57 -11.07
C TRP A 165 -16.03 12.08 -12.18
N ASP A 166 -16.45 12.96 -13.08
CA ASP A 166 -17.18 12.58 -14.30
C ASP A 166 -16.30 11.71 -15.21
N GLU A 167 -15.01 12.03 -15.30
CA GLU A 167 -14.05 11.22 -16.07
C GLU A 167 -13.84 9.85 -15.41
N VAL A 168 -13.64 9.78 -14.10
CA VAL A 168 -13.52 8.50 -13.36
C VAL A 168 -14.77 7.65 -13.55
N ALA A 169 -15.97 8.25 -13.49
CA ALA A 169 -17.25 7.54 -13.65
C ALA A 169 -17.42 6.89 -15.03
N LYS A 170 -16.79 7.42 -16.07
CA LYS A 170 -16.85 6.81 -17.44
C LYS A 170 -16.13 5.45 -17.48
N PHE A 171 -15.03 5.31 -16.73
CA PHE A 171 -14.17 4.12 -16.78
C PHE A 171 -14.39 3.18 -15.61
N ASP A 172 -14.89 3.71 -14.49
CA ASP A 172 -15.34 2.95 -13.33
C ASP A 172 -16.71 3.47 -12.86
N PRO A 173 -17.81 2.96 -13.41
CA PRO A 173 -19.16 3.37 -13.00
C PRO A 173 -19.46 3.13 -11.51
N HIS A 174 -18.73 2.20 -10.88
CA HIS A 174 -18.85 1.86 -9.46
C HIS A 174 -17.85 2.60 -8.57
N TYR A 175 -17.14 3.62 -9.05
CA TYR A 175 -16.07 4.33 -8.34
C TYR A 175 -16.46 4.80 -6.93
N LYS A 176 -17.73 5.17 -6.70
CA LYS A 176 -18.19 5.60 -5.36
C LYS A 176 -18.14 4.46 -4.35
N ILE A 177 -18.51 3.25 -4.80
CA ILE A 177 -18.43 2.02 -3.99
C ILE A 177 -16.98 1.68 -3.74
N HIS A 178 -16.14 1.61 -4.79
CA HIS A 178 -14.72 1.30 -4.68
C HIS A 178 -13.97 2.30 -3.81
N ARG A 179 -14.26 3.60 -3.96
CA ARG A 179 -13.70 4.65 -3.12
C ARG A 179 -14.06 4.49 -1.64
N ASN A 180 -15.28 4.07 -1.34
CA ASN A 180 -15.71 3.85 0.03
C ASN A 180 -15.11 2.57 0.60
N GLU A 181 -15.06 1.50 -0.20
CA GLU A 181 -14.43 0.23 0.18
C GLU A 181 -12.94 0.41 0.46
N LEU A 182 -12.23 1.18 -0.38
CA LEU A 182 -10.80 1.44 -0.21
C LEU A 182 -10.44 2.09 1.14
N LYS A 183 -11.38 2.80 1.79
CA LYS A 183 -11.17 3.39 3.13
C LYS A 183 -10.99 2.33 4.23
N LYS A 184 -11.44 1.10 4.01
CA LYS A 184 -11.26 -0.01 4.95
C LYS A 184 -9.84 -0.55 4.96
N TYR A 185 -9.03 -0.18 3.98
CA TYR A 185 -7.65 -0.63 3.80
C TYR A 185 -6.67 0.49 4.12
N SER A 186 -5.47 0.11 4.55
CA SER A 186 -4.35 1.03 4.79
C SER A 186 -3.20 0.71 3.84
N PRO A 187 -2.57 1.73 3.21
CA PRO A 187 -1.35 1.52 2.43
C PRO A 187 -0.13 1.21 3.30
N TYR A 188 -0.25 1.33 4.62
CA TYR A 188 0.77 0.95 5.57
C TYR A 188 0.87 -0.58 5.67
N ILE A 189 2.10 -1.08 5.63
CA ILE A 189 2.46 -2.50 5.66
C ILE A 189 3.28 -2.75 6.91
#